data_575b6925aaa9d909dec95714dd70c699
#
_entry.id   575b6925aaa9d909dec95714dd70c699
#
_cell.length_a   1.000
_cell.length_b   1.000
_cell.length_c   1.000
_cell.angle_alpha   90.00
_cell.angle_beta   90.00
_cell.angle_gamma   90.00
#
_symmetry.space_group_name_H-M   'P 1'
#
loop_
_entity.id
_entity.type
_entity.pdbx_description
1 polymer ?
#
loop_
_entity_poly.entity_id
_entity_poly.type
_entity_poly.pdbx_seq_one_letter_code
_entity_poly.pdbx_strand_id
1 'polypeptide(L)'
;MAWTQHRRGTDILTEGFVFALHGRMFGDVWSWAGSTRKTGKNIGIDPAQIHVQLGGLLRNARYWVERDSFASDEIAVRLHHGLVAIHPFPNGNGRHARLIADLLITELGGAPFSWGGQTLCDIGALRAGYVAALRAGDRHDFAPLLAFARS
;
A
#
# COMPACT_ATOMS: atom_id res chain seq x y z
N MET A 1 10.73 -5.32 12.12
CA MET A 1 10.46 -4.41 13.27
C MET A 1 9.75 -5.18 14.37
N ALA A 2 10.23 -5.05 15.62
CA ALA A 2 9.63 -5.76 16.75
C ALA A 2 8.13 -5.45 16.93
N TRP A 3 7.73 -4.23 16.66
CA TRP A 3 6.34 -3.78 16.78
C TRP A 3 5.38 -4.52 15.84
N THR A 4 5.87 -5.02 14.72
CA THR A 4 5.03 -5.72 13.73
C THR A 4 5.18 -7.24 13.78
N GLN A 5 6.18 -7.77 14.50
CA GLN A 5 6.56 -9.19 14.43
C GLN A 5 5.49 -10.18 14.91
N HIS A 6 4.57 -9.75 15.76
CA HIS A 6 3.54 -10.62 16.32
C HIS A 6 2.14 -10.32 15.78
N ARG A 7 2.03 -9.47 14.75
CA ARG A 7 0.75 -9.12 14.16
C ARG A 7 0.30 -10.17 13.17
N ARG A 8 -1.00 -10.47 13.18
CA ARG A 8 -1.63 -11.32 12.16
C ARG A 8 -2.08 -10.45 10.98
N GLY A 9 -2.29 -11.05 9.80
CA GLY A 9 -2.72 -10.33 8.61
C GLY A 9 -3.97 -9.48 8.85
N THR A 10 -4.92 -9.96 9.64
CA THR A 10 -6.14 -9.22 9.97
C THR A 10 -5.88 -8.00 10.85
N ASP A 11 -4.85 -8.02 11.68
CA ASP A 11 -4.47 -6.89 12.54
C ASP A 11 -3.87 -5.75 11.73
N ILE A 12 -3.20 -6.07 10.61
CA ILE A 12 -2.64 -5.10 9.68
C ILE A 12 -3.76 -4.36 8.93
N LEU A 13 -4.87 -5.03 8.69
CA LEU A 13 -5.98 -4.53 7.87
C LEU A 13 -7.00 -3.72 8.69
N THR A 14 -6.50 -2.79 9.50
CA THR A 14 -7.32 -1.85 10.27
C THR A 14 -6.88 -0.42 10.01
N GLU A 15 -7.80 0.54 10.09
CA GLU A 15 -7.44 1.95 9.97
C GLU A 15 -6.43 2.35 11.05
N GLY A 16 -6.64 1.87 12.28
CA GLY A 16 -5.72 2.15 13.39
C GLY A 16 -4.29 1.74 13.08
N PHE A 17 -4.09 0.55 12.51
CA PHE A 17 -2.76 0.10 12.11
C PHE A 17 -2.18 0.96 10.99
N VAL A 18 -2.99 1.27 9.97
CA VAL A 18 -2.56 2.09 8.82
C VAL A 18 -2.04 3.44 9.29
N PHE A 19 -2.78 4.12 10.16
CA PHE A 19 -2.37 5.43 10.69
C PHE A 19 -1.17 5.32 11.63
N ALA A 20 -1.17 4.34 12.53
CA ALA A 20 -0.06 4.14 13.48
C ALA A 20 1.26 3.82 12.76
N LEU A 21 1.22 3.02 11.70
CA LEU A 21 2.41 2.70 10.92
C LEU A 21 2.99 3.95 10.26
N HIS A 22 2.17 4.79 9.64
CA HIS A 22 2.61 6.05 9.06
C HIS A 22 3.25 6.94 10.13
N GLY A 23 2.63 7.04 11.30
CA GLY A 23 3.19 7.78 12.42
C GLY A 23 4.56 7.27 12.85
N ARG A 24 4.75 5.95 12.91
CA ARG A 24 6.04 5.34 13.26
C ARG A 24 7.10 5.55 12.19
N MET A 25 6.71 5.52 10.92
CA MET A 25 7.65 5.71 9.80
C MET A 25 8.18 7.15 9.74
N PHE A 26 7.34 8.13 10.01
CA PHE A 26 7.60 9.53 9.69
C PHE A 26 7.48 10.49 10.88
N GLY A 27 7.18 10.00 12.09
CA GLY A 27 6.94 10.84 13.27
C GLY A 27 8.13 11.71 13.67
N ASP A 28 9.35 11.26 13.38
CA ASP A 28 10.58 12.03 13.65
C ASP A 28 10.82 13.12 12.62
N VAL A 29 10.13 13.09 11.48
CA VAL A 29 10.31 14.03 10.37
C VAL A 29 9.17 15.04 10.30
N TRP A 30 7.92 14.57 10.49
CA TRP A 30 6.72 15.38 10.33
C TRP A 30 5.82 15.31 11.55
N SER A 31 5.44 16.46 12.09
CA SER A 31 4.54 16.53 13.26
C SER A 31 3.13 15.98 12.97
N TRP A 32 2.71 16.01 11.70
CA TRP A 32 1.39 15.50 11.27
C TRP A 32 1.41 14.01 10.88
N ALA A 33 2.56 13.32 11.04
CA ALA A 33 2.65 11.90 10.68
C ALA A 33 1.54 11.09 11.36
N GLY A 34 0.89 10.21 10.60
CA GLY A 34 -0.24 9.42 11.07
C GLY A 34 -1.59 10.14 10.97
N SER A 35 -1.63 11.39 10.50
CA SER A 35 -2.86 12.16 10.29
C SER A 35 -3.20 12.21 8.80
N THR A 36 -4.50 12.21 8.50
CA THR A 36 -4.96 12.32 7.11
C THR A 36 -4.74 13.72 6.56
N ARG A 37 -4.54 13.81 5.24
CA ARG A 37 -4.49 15.10 4.55
C ARG A 37 -5.84 15.80 4.62
N LYS A 38 -5.80 17.13 4.65
CA LYS A 38 -6.99 17.99 4.76
C LYS A 38 -7.35 18.65 3.45
N THR A 39 -6.41 18.68 2.49
CA THR A 39 -6.58 19.37 1.22
C THR A 39 -6.56 18.39 0.07
N GLY A 40 -7.23 18.75 -1.05
CA GLY A 40 -7.12 18.04 -2.30
C GLY A 40 -5.72 18.15 -2.88
N LYS A 41 -5.33 17.14 -3.64
CA LYS A 41 -4.07 17.09 -4.37
C LYS A 41 -4.37 16.64 -5.80
N ASN A 42 -3.36 16.75 -6.68
CA ASN A 42 -3.50 16.25 -8.05
C ASN A 42 -3.63 14.71 -8.11
N ILE A 43 -3.31 14.03 -7.01
CA ILE A 43 -3.38 12.57 -6.86
C ILE A 43 -4.26 12.28 -5.65
N GLY A 44 -5.04 11.21 -5.74
CA GLY A 44 -5.86 10.77 -4.62
C GLY A 44 -7.32 11.22 -4.74
N ILE A 45 -8.10 10.81 -3.76
CA ILE A 45 -9.53 11.10 -3.69
C ILE A 45 -9.79 12.37 -2.88
N ASP A 46 -11.04 12.83 -2.88
CA ASP A 46 -11.49 13.92 -2.01
C ASP A 46 -11.14 13.58 -0.55
N PRO A 47 -10.48 14.49 0.20
CA PRO A 47 -10.14 14.26 1.61
C PRO A 47 -11.33 13.84 2.48
N ALA A 48 -12.52 14.33 2.20
CA ALA A 48 -13.73 13.97 2.93
C ALA A 48 -14.10 12.50 2.79
N GLN A 49 -13.61 11.81 1.74
CA GLN A 49 -13.90 10.42 1.45
C GLN A 49 -12.83 9.44 1.94
N ILE A 50 -11.72 9.94 2.51
CA ILE A 50 -10.57 9.09 2.85
C ILE A 50 -10.98 7.96 3.81
N HIS A 51 -11.65 8.28 4.92
CA HIS A 51 -12.03 7.26 5.90
C HIS A 51 -13.01 6.23 5.33
N VAL A 52 -13.98 6.66 4.54
CA VAL A 52 -14.97 5.77 3.91
C VAL A 52 -14.28 4.82 2.93
N GLN A 53 -13.45 5.38 2.04
CA GLN A 53 -12.75 4.60 1.02
C GLN A 53 -11.71 3.66 1.64
N LEU A 54 -10.98 4.14 2.63
CA LEU A 54 -10.00 3.32 3.33
C LEU A 54 -10.66 2.15 4.07
N GLY A 55 -11.74 2.42 4.79
CA GLY A 55 -12.50 1.38 5.47
C GLY A 55 -13.01 0.32 4.50
N GLY A 56 -13.53 0.74 3.34
CA GLY A 56 -13.97 -0.16 2.28
C GLY A 56 -12.84 -1.03 1.73
N LEU A 57 -11.69 -0.42 1.43
CA LEU A 57 -10.52 -1.14 0.95
C LEU A 57 -10.06 -2.19 1.96
N LEU A 58 -9.98 -1.84 3.23
CA LEU A 58 -9.51 -2.76 4.26
C LEU A 58 -10.51 -3.92 4.48
N ARG A 59 -11.80 -3.67 4.41
CA ARG A 59 -12.81 -4.74 4.46
C ARG A 59 -12.68 -5.67 3.27
N ASN A 60 -12.47 -5.13 2.07
CA ASN A 60 -12.26 -5.93 0.87
C ASN A 60 -11.01 -6.79 1.01
N ALA A 61 -9.90 -6.22 1.49
CA ALA A 61 -8.65 -6.96 1.67
C ALA A 61 -8.82 -8.11 2.68
N ARG A 62 -9.53 -7.89 3.78
CA ARG A 62 -9.84 -8.97 4.73
C ARG A 62 -10.64 -10.08 4.06
N TYR A 63 -11.64 -9.73 3.26
CA TYR A 63 -12.44 -10.69 2.53
C TYR A 63 -11.56 -11.51 1.59
N TRP A 64 -10.67 -10.85 0.83
CA TRP A 64 -9.76 -11.56 -0.08
C TRP A 64 -8.87 -12.56 0.67
N VAL A 65 -8.35 -12.18 1.84
CA VAL A 65 -7.52 -13.06 2.67
C VAL A 65 -8.34 -14.24 3.21
N GLU A 66 -9.50 -13.97 3.76
CA GLU A 66 -10.36 -15.01 4.38
C GLU A 66 -10.88 -16.02 3.35
N ARG A 67 -11.13 -15.58 2.13
CA ARG A 67 -11.74 -16.40 1.07
C ARG A 67 -10.75 -16.90 0.04
N ASP A 68 -9.45 -16.59 0.18
CA ASP A 68 -8.44 -16.90 -0.83
C ASP A 68 -8.89 -16.44 -2.23
N SER A 69 -9.44 -15.23 -2.32
CA SER A 69 -10.03 -14.69 -3.55
C SER A 69 -9.01 -14.56 -4.67
N PHE A 70 -7.75 -14.31 -4.31
CA PHE A 70 -6.62 -14.15 -5.23
C PHE A 70 -5.39 -14.79 -4.60
N ALA A 71 -4.36 -15.05 -5.41
CA ALA A 71 -3.05 -15.44 -4.90
C ALA A 71 -2.53 -14.37 -3.93
N SER A 72 -1.71 -14.78 -2.97
CA SER A 72 -1.23 -13.90 -1.90
C SER A 72 -0.55 -12.65 -2.43
N ASP A 73 0.33 -12.77 -3.43
CA ASP A 73 0.99 -11.61 -4.04
C ASP A 73 -0.03 -10.64 -4.63
N GLU A 74 -1.06 -11.15 -5.28
CA GLU A 74 -2.08 -10.30 -5.88
C GLU A 74 -2.92 -9.58 -4.83
N ILE A 75 -3.26 -10.23 -3.71
CA ILE A 75 -3.96 -9.57 -2.59
C ILE A 75 -3.14 -8.38 -2.09
N ALA A 76 -1.86 -8.59 -1.84
CA ALA A 76 -0.98 -7.55 -1.33
C ALA A 76 -0.81 -6.40 -2.32
N VAL A 77 -0.68 -6.69 -3.61
CA VAL A 77 -0.52 -5.70 -4.67
C VAL A 77 -1.82 -4.90 -4.88
N ARG A 78 -2.98 -5.55 -4.80
CA ARG A 78 -4.27 -4.84 -4.85
C ARG A 78 -4.45 -3.89 -3.67
N LEU A 79 -4.03 -4.29 -2.48
CA LEU A 79 -4.04 -3.42 -1.31
C LEU A 79 -3.12 -2.22 -1.51
N HIS A 80 -1.91 -2.45 -2.00
CA HIS A 80 -0.96 -1.38 -2.33
C HIS A 80 -1.57 -0.38 -3.30
N HIS A 81 -2.12 -0.87 -4.40
CA HIS A 81 -2.76 -0.02 -5.41
C HIS A 81 -3.88 0.83 -4.80
N GLY A 82 -4.75 0.21 -4.00
CA GLY A 82 -5.86 0.91 -3.37
C GLY A 82 -5.40 2.01 -2.42
N LEU A 83 -4.36 1.75 -1.63
CA LEU A 83 -3.79 2.75 -0.72
C LEU A 83 -3.19 3.93 -1.50
N VAL A 84 -2.47 3.66 -2.57
CA VAL A 84 -1.91 4.72 -3.42
C VAL A 84 -3.03 5.54 -4.07
N ALA A 85 -4.08 4.89 -4.56
CA ALA A 85 -5.22 5.57 -5.18
C ALA A 85 -5.95 6.49 -4.18
N ILE A 86 -6.12 6.06 -2.94
CA ILE A 86 -6.74 6.87 -1.89
C ILE A 86 -5.83 8.04 -1.49
N HIS A 87 -4.53 7.80 -1.40
CA HIS A 87 -3.53 8.81 -1.03
C HIS A 87 -3.89 9.48 0.30
N PRO A 88 -3.94 8.72 1.42
CA PRO A 88 -4.56 9.22 2.65
C PRO A 88 -3.77 10.30 3.38
N PHE A 89 -2.45 10.37 3.19
CA PHE A 89 -1.58 11.26 3.96
C PHE A 89 -1.10 12.43 3.13
N PRO A 90 -0.65 13.53 3.77
CA PRO A 90 -0.06 14.64 3.02
C PRO A 90 1.18 14.27 2.22
N ASN A 91 1.96 13.28 2.70
CA ASN A 91 3.17 12.80 2.05
C ASN A 91 3.51 11.39 2.54
N GLY A 92 4.46 10.72 1.87
CA GLY A 92 4.93 9.39 2.27
C GLY A 92 4.01 8.25 1.89
N ASN A 93 3.00 8.49 1.05
CA ASN A 93 1.98 7.49 0.70
C ASN A 93 2.56 6.28 -0.03
N GLY A 94 3.46 6.49 -0.98
CA GLY A 94 4.07 5.38 -1.74
C GLY A 94 4.89 4.46 -0.85
N ARG A 95 5.76 5.03 -0.03
CA ARG A 95 6.60 4.25 0.91
C ARG A 95 5.75 3.52 1.93
N HIS A 96 4.73 4.18 2.48
CA HIS A 96 3.81 3.58 3.44
C HIS A 96 3.03 2.42 2.80
N ALA A 97 2.47 2.62 1.60
CA ALA A 97 1.70 1.59 0.91
C ALA A 97 2.56 0.36 0.54
N ARG A 98 3.83 0.57 0.16
CA ARG A 98 4.75 -0.54 -0.09
C ARG A 98 5.02 -1.34 1.18
N LEU A 99 5.25 -0.67 2.30
CA LEU A 99 5.50 -1.36 3.57
C LEU A 99 4.26 -2.14 4.03
N ILE A 100 3.06 -1.59 3.91
CA ILE A 100 1.82 -2.31 4.23
C ILE A 100 1.72 -3.60 3.41
N ALA A 101 1.98 -3.52 2.11
CA ALA A 101 1.95 -4.69 1.23
C ALA A 101 3.01 -5.73 1.64
N ASP A 102 4.22 -5.28 1.97
CA ASP A 102 5.30 -6.16 2.43
C ASP A 102 4.94 -6.86 3.74
N LEU A 103 4.33 -6.14 4.68
CA LEU A 103 3.89 -6.72 5.94
C LEU A 103 2.78 -7.76 5.71
N LEU A 104 1.83 -7.45 4.83
CA LEU A 104 0.75 -8.38 4.53
C LEU A 104 1.27 -9.64 3.85
N ILE A 105 2.12 -9.52 2.83
CA ILE A 105 2.63 -10.70 2.14
C ILE A 105 3.48 -11.58 3.07
N THR A 106 4.21 -10.98 4.00
CA THR A 106 4.97 -11.71 5.01
C THR A 106 4.04 -12.51 5.93
N GLU A 107 2.95 -11.89 6.37
CA GLU A 107 1.92 -12.58 7.18
C GLU A 107 1.25 -13.71 6.42
N LEU A 108 1.12 -13.60 5.10
CA LEU A 108 0.55 -14.63 4.24
C LEU A 108 1.56 -15.72 3.84
N GLY A 109 2.78 -15.64 4.36
CA GLY A 109 3.81 -16.67 4.17
C GLY A 109 4.74 -16.42 2.97
N GLY A 110 4.65 -15.27 2.33
CA GLY A 110 5.53 -14.89 1.21
C GLY A 110 6.70 -14.04 1.65
N ALA A 111 7.65 -13.83 0.75
CA ALA A 111 8.78 -12.93 0.96
C ALA A 111 8.36 -11.49 0.64
N PRO A 112 8.96 -10.48 1.29
CA PRO A 112 8.74 -9.09 0.93
C PRO A 112 9.05 -8.84 -0.55
N PHE A 113 8.35 -7.87 -1.13
CA PHE A 113 8.58 -7.47 -2.52
C PHE A 113 9.89 -6.68 -2.67
N SER A 114 10.41 -6.65 -3.88
CA SER A 114 11.61 -5.86 -4.21
C SER A 114 11.30 -4.50 -4.83
N TRP A 115 10.08 -4.31 -5.34
CA TRP A 115 9.59 -3.03 -5.88
C TRP A 115 10.56 -2.42 -6.90
N GLY A 116 11.03 -3.23 -7.83
CA GLY A 116 11.97 -2.79 -8.85
C GLY A 116 13.42 -2.74 -8.41
N GLY A 117 13.74 -3.10 -7.16
CA GLY A 117 15.09 -3.04 -6.62
C GLY A 117 16.09 -3.98 -7.27
N GLN A 118 15.61 -5.00 -7.98
CA GLN A 118 16.45 -5.96 -8.71
C GLN A 118 16.63 -5.59 -10.19
N THR A 119 15.98 -4.52 -10.63
CA THR A 119 15.99 -4.10 -12.02
C THR A 119 17.16 -3.15 -12.28
N LEU A 120 18.00 -3.47 -13.28
CA LEU A 120 19.12 -2.62 -13.65
C LEU A 120 18.66 -1.60 -14.71
N CYS A 121 18.11 -0.50 -14.26
CA CYS A 121 17.74 0.63 -15.10
C CYS A 121 17.89 1.92 -14.31
N ASP A 122 17.81 3.07 -14.99
CA ASP A 122 17.89 4.35 -14.30
C ASP A 122 16.62 4.63 -13.49
N ILE A 123 16.73 5.56 -12.54
CA ILE A 123 15.63 5.91 -11.61
C ILE A 123 14.41 6.44 -12.37
N GLY A 124 14.62 7.20 -13.44
CA GLY A 124 13.51 7.73 -14.25
C GLY A 124 12.72 6.65 -14.95
N ALA A 125 13.40 5.65 -15.53
CA ALA A 125 12.76 4.50 -16.18
C ALA A 125 12.04 3.64 -15.15
N LEU A 126 12.63 3.43 -13.97
CA LEU A 126 12.03 2.67 -12.89
C LEU A 126 10.73 3.34 -12.42
N ARG A 127 10.75 4.64 -12.20
CA ARG A 127 9.58 5.41 -11.79
C ARG A 127 8.49 5.39 -12.86
N ALA A 128 8.85 5.55 -14.13
CA ALA A 128 7.89 5.50 -15.25
C ALA A 128 7.22 4.13 -15.32
N GLY A 129 7.95 3.05 -15.13
CA GLY A 129 7.41 1.69 -15.07
C GLY A 129 6.44 1.49 -13.93
N TYR A 130 6.77 2.01 -12.76
CA TYR A 130 5.88 1.95 -11.58
C TYR A 130 4.58 2.72 -11.82
N VAL A 131 4.66 3.96 -12.31
CA VAL A 131 3.47 4.77 -12.61
C VAL A 131 2.59 4.10 -13.66
N ALA A 132 3.20 3.55 -14.73
CA ALA A 132 2.45 2.82 -15.76
C ALA A 132 1.74 1.59 -15.17
N ALA A 133 2.41 0.87 -14.27
CA ALA A 133 1.83 -0.29 -13.59
C ALA A 133 0.64 0.10 -12.70
N LEU A 134 0.75 1.21 -11.97
CA LEU A 134 -0.37 1.74 -11.17
C LEU A 134 -1.56 2.12 -12.05
N ARG A 135 -1.31 2.75 -13.20
CA ARG A 135 -2.36 3.12 -14.14
C ARG A 135 -3.05 1.90 -14.76
N ALA A 136 -2.32 0.84 -15.03
CA ALA A 136 -2.92 -0.42 -15.47
C ALA A 136 -3.84 -0.98 -14.37
N GLY A 137 -3.44 -0.90 -13.11
CA GLY A 137 -4.26 -1.27 -11.97
C GLY A 137 -5.55 -0.45 -11.86
N ASP A 138 -5.53 0.82 -12.26
CA ASP A 138 -6.75 1.64 -12.32
C ASP A 138 -7.79 1.05 -13.27
N ARG A 139 -7.35 0.27 -14.25
CA ARG A 139 -8.21 -0.46 -15.19
C ARG A 139 -8.41 -1.92 -14.80
N HIS A 140 -8.09 -2.27 -13.55
CA HIS A 140 -8.16 -3.63 -12.99
C HIS A 140 -7.20 -4.63 -13.64
N ASP A 141 -6.15 -4.17 -14.31
CA ASP A 141 -5.07 -5.01 -14.80
C ASP A 141 -3.89 -4.90 -13.83
N PHE A 142 -3.74 -5.90 -12.97
CA PHE A 142 -2.70 -5.92 -11.93
C PHE A 142 -1.45 -6.69 -12.34
N ALA A 143 -1.42 -7.29 -13.53
CA ALA A 143 -0.24 -8.03 -13.98
C ALA A 143 1.03 -7.17 -14.05
N PRO A 144 1.00 -5.94 -14.59
CA PRO A 144 2.19 -5.09 -14.58
C PRO A 144 2.67 -4.73 -13.17
N LEU A 145 1.75 -4.46 -12.24
CA LEU A 145 2.14 -4.10 -10.87
C LEU A 145 2.70 -5.32 -10.12
N LEU A 146 2.14 -6.50 -10.33
CA LEU A 146 2.69 -7.75 -9.80
C LEU A 146 4.12 -7.97 -10.29
N ALA A 147 4.35 -7.81 -11.59
CA ALA A 147 5.68 -7.96 -12.17
C ALA A 147 6.66 -6.93 -11.60
N PHE A 148 6.24 -5.67 -11.46
CA PHE A 148 7.06 -4.61 -10.87
C PHE A 148 7.41 -4.92 -9.41
N ALA A 149 6.44 -5.35 -8.63
CA ALA A 149 6.64 -5.62 -7.20
C ALA A 149 7.70 -6.71 -6.98
N ARG A 150 7.80 -7.69 -7.87
CA ARG A 150 8.76 -8.79 -7.79
C ARG A 150 10.06 -8.56 -8.59
N SER A 151 10.20 -7.42 -9.24
CA SER A 151 11.38 -7.14 -10.06
C SER A 151 12.57 -6.56 -9.29
#